data_8e468667f8e845e9b0fa7e2308e9a48c
#
_entry.id   8e468667f8e845e9b0fa7e2308e9a48c
#
_cell.length_a   1.000
_cell.length_b   1.000
_cell.length_c   1.000
_cell.angle_alpha   90.00
_cell.angle_beta   90.00
_cell.angle_gamma   90.00
#
_symmetry.space_group_name_H-M   'P 1'
#
loop_
_entity.id
_entity.type
_entity.pdbx_description
1 polymer ?
#
loop_
_entity_poly.entity_id
_entity_poly.type
_entity_poly.pdbx_seq_one_letter_code
_entity_poly.pdbx_strand_id
1 'polypeptide(L)'
;MPNRKSFQYDVAVAWDGRRASTLSAAGRPSILSGPPADFPMGEEDRWSPEHLFLGSLASCTMISFLAHAEHKGVEVLEYGSEIGGTVMRRVEDGRYAFVHVHQRPRVVVAAGQAEQARELIGKAERDCFISASTTAEIQNDWEIGER
;
A
#
# COMPACT_ATOMS: atom_id res chain seq x y z
N MET A 1 21.39 -24.99 6.41
CA MET A 1 20.71 -23.70 6.16
C MET A 1 19.23 -23.95 5.99
N PRO A 2 18.40 -23.32 6.80
CA PRO A 2 16.98 -23.47 6.57
C PRO A 2 16.61 -22.94 5.17
N ASN A 3 15.71 -23.64 4.50
CA ASN A 3 15.21 -23.25 3.19
C ASN A 3 14.43 -21.94 3.35
N ARG A 4 14.99 -20.83 2.89
CA ARG A 4 14.30 -19.54 2.91
C ARG A 4 13.40 -19.45 1.70
N LYS A 5 12.11 -19.23 1.93
CA LYS A 5 11.18 -18.93 0.85
C LYS A 5 11.55 -17.57 0.25
N SER A 6 11.54 -17.48 -1.06
CA SER A 6 11.73 -16.22 -1.78
C SER A 6 10.62 -16.03 -2.79
N PHE A 7 10.27 -14.78 -3.03
CA PHE A 7 9.24 -14.40 -3.99
C PHE A 7 9.85 -13.37 -4.93
N GLN A 8 9.64 -13.55 -6.24
CA GLN A 8 10.23 -12.68 -7.24
C GLN A 8 9.13 -12.05 -8.07
N TYR A 9 9.32 -10.78 -8.40
CA TYR A 9 8.35 -9.99 -9.16
C TYR A 9 9.10 -9.17 -10.20
N ASP A 10 8.53 -9.06 -11.41
CA ASP A 10 9.14 -8.35 -12.52
C ASP A 10 8.13 -7.36 -13.10
N VAL A 11 8.59 -6.15 -13.36
CA VAL A 11 7.83 -5.08 -14.00
C VAL A 11 8.70 -4.44 -15.06
N ALA A 12 8.13 -4.11 -16.21
CA ALA A 12 8.80 -3.37 -17.27
C ALA A 12 8.26 -1.95 -17.34
N VAL A 13 9.11 -1.01 -17.74
CA VAL A 13 8.74 0.38 -18.01
C VAL A 13 9.09 0.72 -19.45
N ALA A 14 8.14 1.33 -20.15
CA ALA A 14 8.36 1.86 -21.50
C ALA A 14 8.11 3.36 -21.49
N TRP A 15 8.99 4.12 -22.12
CA TRP A 15 8.88 5.57 -22.21
C TRP A 15 7.85 5.97 -23.27
N ASP A 16 6.92 6.85 -22.91
CA ASP A 16 5.83 7.32 -23.78
C ASP A 16 6.06 8.75 -24.26
N GLY A 17 7.25 9.29 -24.06
CA GLY A 17 7.56 10.67 -24.39
C GLY A 17 7.45 11.60 -23.18
N ARG A 18 8.13 12.72 -23.22
CA ARG A 18 8.26 13.69 -22.11
C ARG A 18 8.73 12.96 -20.83
N ARG A 19 7.92 12.91 -19.81
CA ARG A 19 8.22 12.15 -18.56
C ARG A 19 7.19 11.08 -18.28
N ALA A 20 6.43 10.71 -19.31
CA ALA A 20 5.37 9.72 -19.21
C ALA A 20 5.86 8.32 -19.53
N SER A 21 5.26 7.33 -18.91
CA SER A 21 5.60 5.94 -19.12
C SER A 21 4.39 5.02 -19.01
N THR A 22 4.55 3.82 -19.56
CA THR A 22 3.63 2.71 -19.35
C THR A 22 4.34 1.62 -18.57
N LEU A 23 3.75 1.21 -17.47
CA LEU A 23 4.23 0.09 -16.66
C LEU A 23 3.49 -1.17 -17.09
N SER A 24 4.19 -2.28 -17.20
CA SER A 24 3.59 -3.55 -17.56
C SER A 24 4.16 -4.70 -16.74
N ALA A 25 3.33 -5.70 -16.53
CA ALA A 25 3.72 -6.95 -15.89
C ALA A 25 2.97 -8.07 -16.61
N ALA A 26 3.60 -9.23 -16.74
CA ALA A 26 3.04 -10.35 -17.50
C ALA A 26 1.65 -10.74 -16.99
N GLY A 27 0.67 -10.79 -17.90
CA GLY A 27 -0.69 -11.21 -17.60
C GLY A 27 -1.53 -10.20 -16.83
N ARG A 28 -1.08 -8.95 -16.72
CA ARG A 28 -1.77 -7.89 -15.95
C ARG A 28 -2.08 -6.68 -16.82
N PRO A 29 -3.13 -5.92 -16.49
CA PRO A 29 -3.38 -4.64 -17.16
C PRO A 29 -2.21 -3.70 -16.98
N SER A 30 -1.92 -2.90 -18.00
CA SER A 30 -0.88 -1.87 -17.95
C SER A 30 -1.34 -0.68 -17.11
N ILE A 31 -0.36 0.03 -16.54
CA ILE A 31 -0.60 1.24 -15.75
C ILE A 31 0.11 2.40 -16.43
N LEU A 32 -0.62 3.48 -16.67
CA LEU A 32 -0.05 4.74 -17.19
C LEU A 32 0.50 5.55 -16.02
N SER A 33 1.76 5.94 -16.12
CA SER A 33 2.46 6.67 -15.06
C SER A 33 3.12 7.94 -15.61
N GLY A 34 3.29 8.93 -14.75
CA GLY A 34 3.94 10.19 -15.06
C GLY A 34 4.22 10.99 -13.80
N PRO A 35 4.85 12.17 -13.91
CA PRO A 35 5.08 13.00 -12.74
C PRO A 35 3.76 13.45 -12.11
N PRO A 36 3.76 13.80 -10.80
CA PRO A 36 2.58 14.43 -10.20
C PRO A 36 2.18 15.69 -10.96
N ALA A 37 0.87 15.99 -10.99
CA ALA A 37 0.32 17.10 -11.76
C ALA A 37 0.91 18.48 -11.38
N ASP A 38 1.35 18.62 -10.12
CA ASP A 38 1.96 19.86 -9.61
C ASP A 38 3.45 20.00 -9.95
N PHE A 39 4.06 18.99 -10.57
CA PHE A 39 5.44 19.07 -11.05
C PHE A 39 5.52 19.42 -12.55
N PRO A 40 6.67 19.92 -13.03
CA PRO A 40 6.85 20.15 -14.45
C PRO A 40 6.54 18.90 -15.27
N MET A 41 5.77 19.07 -16.36
CA MET A 41 5.30 17.99 -17.24
C MET A 41 4.39 16.97 -16.54
N GLY A 42 3.79 17.31 -15.39
CA GLY A 42 2.82 16.47 -14.73
C GLY A 42 1.55 16.32 -15.55
N GLU A 43 0.93 15.14 -15.47
CA GLU A 43 -0.32 14.81 -16.16
C GLU A 43 -1.34 14.30 -15.17
N GLU A 44 -2.54 14.90 -15.18
CA GLU A 44 -3.59 14.56 -14.22
C GLU A 44 -4.24 13.19 -14.49
N ASP A 45 -4.12 12.69 -15.72
CA ASP A 45 -4.73 11.43 -16.14
C ASP A 45 -3.82 10.20 -15.93
N ARG A 46 -2.65 10.41 -15.35
CA ARG A 46 -1.69 9.33 -15.08
C ARG A 46 -1.43 9.22 -13.58
N TRP A 47 -1.23 8.01 -13.13
CA TRP A 47 -0.73 7.78 -11.77
C TRP A 47 0.71 8.23 -11.67
N SER A 48 1.07 8.91 -10.59
CA SER A 48 2.46 9.21 -10.31
C SER A 48 3.11 8.05 -9.56
N PRO A 49 4.45 7.95 -9.56
CA PRO A 49 5.15 6.99 -8.70
C PRO A 49 4.76 7.11 -7.24
N GLU A 50 4.47 8.32 -6.77
CA GLU A 50 4.04 8.59 -5.40
C GLU A 50 2.67 7.98 -5.12
N HIS A 51 1.73 8.09 -6.04
CA HIS A 51 0.43 7.42 -5.94
C HIS A 51 0.59 5.90 -5.95
N LEU A 52 1.48 5.38 -6.80
CA LEU A 52 1.74 3.94 -6.89
C LEU A 52 2.35 3.40 -5.60
N PHE A 53 3.26 4.14 -4.98
CA PHE A 53 3.84 3.78 -3.69
C PHE A 53 2.75 3.68 -2.61
N LEU A 54 1.91 4.72 -2.49
CA LEU A 54 0.84 4.75 -1.51
C LEU A 54 -0.21 3.68 -1.79
N GLY A 55 -0.56 3.48 -3.06
CA GLY A 55 -1.49 2.43 -3.46
C GLY A 55 -0.98 1.04 -3.14
N SER A 56 0.30 0.79 -3.36
CA SER A 56 0.91 -0.50 -3.02
C SER A 56 0.86 -0.77 -1.53
N LEU A 57 1.12 0.25 -0.71
CA LEU A 57 1.08 0.12 0.75
C LEU A 57 -0.34 -0.15 1.24
N ALA A 58 -1.33 0.61 0.74
CA ALA A 58 -2.72 0.42 1.13
C ALA A 58 -3.24 -0.97 0.72
N SER A 59 -2.93 -1.40 -0.49
CA SER A 59 -3.31 -2.72 -0.99
C SER A 59 -2.65 -3.84 -0.18
N CYS A 60 -1.37 -3.70 0.11
CA CYS A 60 -0.62 -4.70 0.86
C CYS A 60 -1.15 -4.84 2.29
N THR A 61 -1.47 -3.73 2.96
CA THR A 61 -2.09 -3.76 4.29
C THR A 61 -3.42 -4.49 4.27
N MET A 62 -4.25 -4.23 3.26
CA MET A 62 -5.53 -4.92 3.09
C MET A 62 -5.34 -6.42 2.90
N ILE A 63 -4.47 -6.80 1.95
CA ILE A 63 -4.23 -8.22 1.65
C ILE A 63 -3.71 -8.95 2.88
N SER A 64 -2.80 -8.34 3.62
CA SER A 64 -2.27 -8.91 4.85
C SER A 64 -3.37 -9.12 5.90
N PHE A 65 -4.22 -8.10 6.11
CA PHE A 65 -5.33 -8.22 7.04
C PHE A 65 -6.31 -9.33 6.61
N LEU A 66 -6.69 -9.35 5.34
CA LEU A 66 -7.62 -10.36 4.82
C LEU A 66 -7.07 -11.77 4.95
N ALA A 67 -5.77 -11.96 4.73
CA ALA A 67 -5.13 -13.26 4.89
C ALA A 67 -5.19 -13.74 6.34
N HIS A 68 -4.91 -12.86 7.29
CA HIS A 68 -5.04 -13.20 8.71
C HIS A 68 -6.47 -13.44 9.14
N ALA A 69 -7.41 -12.64 8.62
CA ALA A 69 -8.84 -12.82 8.89
C ALA A 69 -9.33 -14.19 8.41
N GLU A 70 -8.99 -14.56 7.19
CA GLU A 70 -9.33 -15.86 6.63
C GLU A 70 -8.77 -17.00 7.47
N HIS A 71 -7.49 -16.90 7.84
CA HIS A 71 -6.84 -17.93 8.67
C HIS A 71 -7.50 -18.10 10.04
N LYS A 72 -8.01 -17.04 10.62
CA LYS A 72 -8.62 -17.04 11.95
C LYS A 72 -10.15 -17.21 11.93
N GLY A 73 -10.73 -17.34 10.76
CA GLY A 73 -12.18 -17.51 10.63
C GLY A 73 -12.97 -16.23 10.87
N VAL A 74 -12.38 -15.06 10.69
CA VAL A 74 -13.08 -13.77 10.75
C VAL A 74 -13.67 -13.46 9.39
N GLU A 75 -14.99 -13.29 9.32
CA GLU A 75 -15.67 -12.95 8.07
C GLU A 75 -15.65 -11.43 7.86
N VAL A 76 -14.92 -10.99 6.86
CA VAL A 76 -14.86 -9.58 6.46
C VAL A 76 -15.96 -9.32 5.45
N LEU A 77 -16.84 -8.37 5.76
CA LEU A 77 -17.95 -7.99 4.90
C LEU A 77 -17.62 -6.78 4.03
N GLU A 78 -16.82 -5.85 4.55
CA GLU A 78 -16.38 -4.66 3.82
C GLU A 78 -14.98 -4.27 4.26
N TYR A 79 -14.19 -3.75 3.33
CA TYR A 79 -12.89 -3.15 3.61
C TYR A 79 -12.69 -1.94 2.68
N GLY A 80 -12.31 -0.83 3.25
CA GLY A 80 -11.92 0.36 2.50
C GLY A 80 -10.85 1.11 3.27
N SER A 81 -10.02 1.88 2.58
CA SER A 81 -8.99 2.66 3.23
C SER A 81 -8.68 3.91 2.42
N GLU A 82 -8.35 4.97 3.13
CA GLU A 82 -7.74 6.15 2.55
C GLU A 82 -6.31 6.22 3.05
N ILE A 83 -5.39 6.65 2.18
CA ILE A 83 -3.99 6.75 2.50
C ILE A 83 -3.44 8.05 1.94
N GLY A 84 -2.65 8.74 2.75
CA GLY A 84 -1.93 9.94 2.34
C GLY A 84 -0.49 9.87 2.81
N GLY A 85 0.39 10.59 2.15
CA GLY A 85 1.79 10.62 2.52
C GLY A 85 2.41 11.97 2.27
N THR A 86 3.48 12.26 2.99
CA THR A 86 4.22 13.51 2.88
C THR A 86 5.65 13.22 2.45
N VAL A 87 6.05 13.84 1.34
CA VAL A 87 7.42 13.81 0.84
C VAL A 87 8.12 15.06 1.33
N MET A 88 9.21 14.87 2.04
CA MET A 88 10.04 15.96 2.55
C MET A 88 11.51 15.57 2.42
N ARG A 89 12.37 16.55 2.55
CA ARG A 89 13.79 16.33 2.61
C ARG A 89 14.18 15.75 3.97
N ARG A 90 14.81 14.57 3.98
CA ARG A 90 15.25 13.94 5.21
C ARG A 90 16.48 14.66 5.78
N VAL A 91 16.51 14.82 7.10
CA VAL A 91 17.65 15.40 7.78
C VAL A 91 18.89 14.49 7.69
N GLU A 92 18.68 13.17 7.74
CA GLU A 92 19.75 12.17 7.82
C GLU A 92 20.64 12.16 6.57
N ASP A 93 20.07 12.34 5.38
CA ASP A 93 20.84 12.23 4.13
C ASP A 93 20.54 13.34 3.11
N GLY A 94 19.64 14.27 3.43
CA GLY A 94 19.26 15.37 2.54
C GLY A 94 18.47 14.97 1.31
N ARG A 95 17.97 13.74 1.23
CA ARG A 95 17.17 13.24 0.11
C ARG A 95 15.69 13.49 0.35
N TYR A 96 14.96 13.76 -0.74
CA TYR A 96 13.50 13.77 -0.69
C TYR A 96 12.98 12.33 -0.62
N ALA A 97 12.08 12.08 0.33
CA ALA A 97 11.49 10.76 0.54
C ALA A 97 10.15 10.91 1.24
N PHE A 98 9.34 9.86 1.17
CA PHE A 98 8.20 9.78 2.08
C PHE A 98 8.73 9.69 3.52
N VAL A 99 8.40 10.67 4.33
CA VAL A 99 8.80 10.70 5.74
C VAL A 99 7.67 10.30 6.66
N HIS A 100 6.43 10.50 6.22
CA HIS A 100 5.24 10.14 6.99
C HIS A 100 4.14 9.65 6.05
N VAL A 101 3.44 8.61 6.48
CA VAL A 101 2.28 8.04 5.78
C VAL A 101 1.17 7.85 6.81
N HIS A 102 -0.02 8.27 6.46
CA HIS A 102 -1.20 8.09 7.29
C HIS A 102 -2.24 7.27 6.54
N GLN A 103 -2.64 6.15 7.12
CA GLN A 103 -3.58 5.21 6.55
C GLN A 103 -4.79 5.06 7.49
N ARG A 104 -5.98 5.03 6.93
CA ARG A 104 -7.24 4.91 7.69
C ARG A 104 -8.08 3.73 7.16
N PRO A 105 -7.72 2.50 7.51
CA PRO A 105 -8.52 1.33 7.12
C PRO A 105 -9.84 1.28 7.90
N ARG A 106 -10.92 1.02 7.17
CA ARG A 106 -12.24 0.78 7.76
C ARG A 106 -12.70 -0.60 7.36
N VAL A 107 -13.01 -1.41 8.37
CA VAL A 107 -13.35 -2.82 8.18
C VAL A 107 -14.68 -3.10 8.85
N VAL A 108 -15.57 -3.78 8.14
CA VAL A 108 -16.81 -4.30 8.71
C VAL A 108 -16.72 -5.82 8.68
N VAL A 109 -16.92 -6.43 9.84
CA VAL A 109 -16.90 -7.88 10.00
C VAL A 109 -18.27 -8.39 10.44
N ALA A 110 -18.46 -9.71 10.40
CA ALA A 110 -19.70 -10.31 10.86
C ALA A 110 -19.94 -10.04 12.35
N ALA A 111 -21.20 -10.04 12.75
CA ALA A 111 -21.62 -9.76 14.13
C ALA A 111 -20.89 -10.66 15.13
N GLY A 112 -20.38 -10.06 16.21
CA GLY A 112 -19.65 -10.76 17.26
C GLY A 112 -18.18 -10.99 17.00
N GLN A 113 -17.65 -10.53 15.85
CA GLN A 113 -16.23 -10.76 15.48
C GLN A 113 -15.35 -9.52 15.56
N ALA A 114 -15.87 -8.37 16.00
CA ALA A 114 -15.10 -7.14 16.02
C ALA A 114 -13.85 -7.22 16.89
N GLU A 115 -13.96 -7.82 18.07
CA GLU A 115 -12.81 -7.95 18.98
C GLU A 115 -11.73 -8.85 18.39
N GLN A 116 -12.13 -9.97 17.82
CA GLN A 116 -11.23 -10.89 17.15
C GLN A 116 -10.54 -10.21 15.97
N ALA A 117 -11.27 -9.38 15.23
CA ALA A 117 -10.70 -8.61 14.12
C ALA A 117 -9.64 -7.61 14.61
N ARG A 118 -9.87 -6.94 15.75
CA ARG A 118 -8.89 -6.00 16.33
C ARG A 118 -7.60 -6.70 16.71
N GLU A 119 -7.66 -7.94 17.15
CA GLU A 119 -6.47 -8.71 17.49
C GLU A 119 -5.60 -9.04 16.29
N LEU A 120 -6.13 -8.94 15.08
CA LEU A 120 -5.38 -9.20 13.85
C LEU A 120 -4.56 -8.01 13.37
N ILE A 121 -4.85 -6.81 13.83
CA ILE A 121 -4.25 -5.57 13.31
C ILE A 121 -2.72 -5.61 13.41
N GLY A 122 -2.18 -5.95 14.57
CA GLY A 122 -0.73 -6.00 14.77
C GLY A 122 -0.01 -6.94 13.80
N LYS A 123 -0.61 -8.11 13.56
CA LYS A 123 -0.05 -9.10 12.62
C LYS A 123 -0.16 -8.62 11.18
N ALA A 124 -1.27 -7.99 10.83
CA ALA A 124 -1.48 -7.45 9.48
C ALA A 124 -0.43 -6.39 9.16
N GLU A 125 -0.17 -5.49 10.08
CA GLU A 125 0.84 -4.44 9.92
C GLU A 125 2.25 -5.04 9.83
N ARG A 126 2.57 -5.98 10.70
CA ARG A 126 3.89 -6.63 10.71
C ARG A 126 4.19 -7.36 9.41
N ASP A 127 3.20 -8.05 8.85
CA ASP A 127 3.40 -8.94 7.71
C ASP A 127 3.18 -8.23 6.35
N CYS A 128 2.99 -6.92 6.36
CA CYS A 128 2.90 -6.13 5.13
C CYS A 128 4.29 -5.94 4.53
N PHE A 129 4.55 -6.54 3.37
CA PHE A 129 5.85 -6.48 2.69
C PHE A 129 6.26 -5.05 2.35
N ILE A 130 5.30 -4.24 1.95
CA ILE A 130 5.58 -2.87 1.50
C ILE A 130 5.92 -1.97 2.69
N SER A 131 5.21 -2.10 3.82
CA SER A 131 5.57 -1.33 5.02
C SER A 131 6.95 -1.71 5.53
N ALA A 132 7.31 -2.99 5.44
CA ALA A 132 8.65 -3.46 5.81
C ALA A 132 9.74 -2.92 4.88
N SER A 133 9.39 -2.45 3.70
CA SER A 133 10.32 -2.01 2.65
C SER A 133 10.53 -0.49 2.63
N THR A 134 9.97 0.26 3.57
CA THR A 134 10.09 1.71 3.61
C THR A 134 10.61 2.17 4.97
N THR A 135 11.29 3.32 4.98
CA THR A 135 11.74 3.99 6.21
C THR A 135 10.76 5.06 6.68
N ALA A 136 9.67 5.30 5.95
CA ALA A 136 8.66 6.27 6.33
C ALA A 136 8.00 5.87 7.65
N GLU A 137 7.68 6.87 8.48
CA GLU A 137 6.83 6.65 9.65
C GLU A 137 5.41 6.40 9.17
N ILE A 138 4.84 5.26 9.54
CA ILE A 138 3.50 4.85 9.11
C ILE A 138 2.57 4.92 10.32
N GLN A 139 1.52 5.74 10.21
CA GLN A 139 0.45 5.81 11.17
C GLN A 139 -0.79 5.15 10.58
N ASN A 140 -1.31 4.14 11.26
CA ASN A 140 -2.52 3.43 10.84
C ASN A 140 -3.61 3.64 11.88
N ASP A 141 -4.71 4.25 11.45
CA ASP A 141 -5.88 4.45 12.29
C ASP A 141 -7.00 3.53 11.79
N TRP A 142 -7.10 2.37 12.41
CA TRP A 142 -8.09 1.34 12.06
C TRP A 142 -9.43 1.63 12.70
N GLU A 143 -10.48 1.43 11.93
CA GLU A 143 -11.86 1.45 12.41
C GLU A 143 -12.49 0.10 12.11
N ILE A 144 -12.86 -0.63 13.15
CA ILE A 144 -13.48 -1.95 13.03
C ILE A 144 -14.93 -1.85 13.50
N GLY A 145 -15.84 -2.20 12.62
CA GLY A 145 -17.27 -2.31 12.94
C GLY A 145 -17.79 -3.71 12.66
N GLU A 146 -18.99 -3.98 13.10
CA GLU A 146 -19.66 -5.25 12.83
C GLU A 146 -21.11 -5.06 12.41
N ARG A 147 -21.63 -6.05 11.67
CA ARG A 147 -23.00 -5.97 11.13
C ARG A 147 -23.65 -7.34 11.07
#